data_1ee8d39da1d21c86dc42b70fbe23850e
#
_entry.id   1ee8d39da1d21c86dc42b70fbe23850e
#
_cell.length_a   1.000
_cell.length_b   1.000
_cell.length_c   1.000
_cell.angle_alpha   90.00
_cell.angle_beta   90.00
_cell.angle_gamma   90.00
#
_symmetry.space_group_name_H-M   'P 1'
#
loop_
_entity.id
_entity.type
_entity.pdbx_description
1 polymer ?
#
loop_
_entity_poly.entity_id
_entity_poly.type
_entity_poly.pdbx_seq_one_letter_code
_entity_poly.pdbx_strand_id
1 'polypeptide(L)'
;MLTEECNILRTLFSKYNYTGAIGIEIGSFLGRSAYEISNCIPNATLYCIDGWTEWQTGQPSKYAVPDNLPVPGTTCSLDIFLQNTKDCKNIITIKGSSPECVRDWTQMVDFVFLDALHTNPSDRNSIDFWLPKINRGGMFAGHDYTPWLPQRYPDIQKN
;
A
#
# COMPACT_ATOMS: atom_id res chain seq x y z
N MET A 1 2.99 7.69 -8.92
CA MET A 1 3.74 6.48 -9.34
C MET A 1 4.13 6.65 -10.79
N LEU A 2 5.42 6.53 -11.10
CA LEU A 2 5.99 6.66 -12.44
C LEU A 2 5.88 5.34 -13.22
N THR A 3 6.07 5.37 -14.54
CA THR A 3 6.02 4.17 -15.39
C THR A 3 7.07 3.12 -14.99
N GLU A 4 8.26 3.57 -14.59
CA GLU A 4 9.33 2.68 -14.11
C GLU A 4 8.94 1.95 -12.82
N GLU A 5 8.34 2.65 -11.88
CA GLU A 5 7.83 2.06 -10.62
C GLU A 5 6.76 0.98 -10.90
N CYS A 6 5.86 1.22 -11.85
CA CYS A 6 4.87 0.23 -12.28
C CYS A 6 5.55 -1.04 -12.82
N ASN A 7 6.62 -0.91 -13.61
CA ASN A 7 7.36 -2.05 -14.14
C ASN A 7 8.09 -2.82 -13.04
N ILE A 8 8.62 -2.13 -12.04
CA ILE A 8 9.24 -2.76 -10.86
C ILE A 8 8.19 -3.56 -10.10
N LEU A 9 7.01 -3.01 -9.82
CA LEU A 9 5.94 -3.72 -9.14
C LEU A 9 5.53 -4.99 -9.89
N ARG A 10 5.31 -4.90 -11.20
CA ARG A 10 4.98 -6.06 -12.04
C ARG A 10 6.07 -7.14 -11.96
N THR A 11 7.34 -6.75 -12.02
CA THR A 11 8.48 -7.69 -11.92
C THR A 11 8.53 -8.36 -10.56
N LEU A 12 8.34 -7.62 -9.48
CA LEU A 12 8.42 -8.14 -8.11
C LEU A 12 7.27 -9.10 -7.81
N PHE A 13 6.04 -8.77 -8.22
CA PHE A 13 4.85 -9.48 -7.77
C PHE A 13 4.35 -10.57 -8.72
N SER A 14 4.71 -10.57 -10.02
CA SER A 14 4.25 -11.57 -10.99
C SER A 14 4.52 -13.03 -10.59
N LYS A 15 5.57 -13.29 -9.81
CA LYS A 15 5.90 -14.63 -9.29
C LYS A 15 4.84 -15.19 -8.32
N TYR A 16 3.98 -14.34 -7.77
CA TYR A 16 2.90 -14.74 -6.86
C TYR A 16 1.56 -14.98 -7.59
N ASN A 17 1.58 -15.07 -8.92
CA ASN A 17 0.39 -15.36 -9.71
C ASN A 17 0.03 -16.83 -9.72
N TYR A 18 -0.42 -17.35 -8.59
CA TYR A 18 -0.93 -18.73 -8.47
C TYR A 18 -2.19 -18.76 -7.59
N THR A 19 -3.03 -19.77 -7.83
CA THR A 19 -4.31 -19.93 -7.12
C THR A 19 -4.07 -20.15 -5.63
N GLY A 20 -4.73 -19.33 -4.83
CA GLY A 20 -4.60 -19.35 -3.36
C GLY A 20 -3.50 -18.44 -2.81
N ALA A 21 -2.69 -17.80 -3.66
CA ALA A 21 -1.75 -16.77 -3.20
C ALA A 21 -2.50 -15.57 -2.62
N ILE A 22 -1.96 -15.01 -1.55
CA ILE A 22 -2.52 -13.85 -0.83
C ILE A 22 -1.48 -12.74 -0.78
N GLY A 23 -1.83 -11.60 -1.35
CA GLY A 23 -1.08 -10.36 -1.24
C GLY A 23 -1.79 -9.33 -0.39
N ILE A 24 -1.00 -8.50 0.31
CA ILE A 24 -1.49 -7.36 1.08
C ILE A 24 -0.86 -6.08 0.54
N GLU A 25 -1.67 -5.08 0.27
CA GLU A 25 -1.23 -3.71 0.02
C GLU A 25 -1.73 -2.81 1.14
N ILE A 26 -0.83 -2.03 1.74
CA ILE A 26 -1.13 -1.10 2.83
C ILE A 26 -0.85 0.31 2.33
N GLY A 27 -1.89 1.14 2.28
CA GLY A 27 -1.83 2.47 1.66
C GLY A 27 -2.18 2.44 0.18
N SER A 28 -3.38 1.96 -0.14
CA SER A 28 -3.80 1.78 -1.55
C SER A 28 -4.24 3.08 -2.24
N PHE A 29 -4.50 4.13 -1.50
CA PHE A 29 -4.84 5.48 -1.97
C PHE A 29 -5.88 5.48 -3.10
N LEU A 30 -5.51 5.94 -4.32
CA LEU A 30 -6.39 5.96 -5.50
C LEU A 30 -6.30 4.69 -6.36
N GLY A 31 -5.52 3.68 -5.95
CA GLY A 31 -5.49 2.35 -6.54
C GLY A 31 -4.52 2.17 -7.71
N ARG A 32 -3.53 3.06 -7.91
CA ARG A 32 -2.57 2.89 -9.02
C ARG A 32 -1.70 1.65 -8.84
N SER A 33 -1.08 1.49 -7.68
CA SER A 33 -0.28 0.31 -7.34
C SER A 33 -1.14 -0.95 -7.29
N ALA A 34 -2.32 -0.87 -6.64
CA ALA A 34 -3.29 -1.96 -6.59
C ALA A 34 -3.65 -2.48 -7.99
N TYR A 35 -3.93 -1.58 -8.94
CA TYR A 35 -4.21 -1.92 -10.34
C TYR A 35 -3.04 -2.66 -10.98
N GLU A 36 -1.81 -2.16 -10.83
CA GLU A 36 -0.61 -2.76 -11.42
C GLU A 36 -0.32 -4.15 -10.83
N ILE A 37 -0.40 -4.27 -9.50
CA ILE A 37 -0.18 -5.54 -8.80
C ILE A 37 -1.27 -6.54 -9.18
N SER A 38 -2.54 -6.16 -9.08
CA SER A 38 -3.69 -7.02 -9.40
C SER A 38 -3.59 -7.61 -10.80
N ASN A 39 -3.23 -6.80 -11.80
CA ASN A 39 -3.13 -7.25 -13.18
C ASN A 39 -1.98 -8.23 -13.44
N CYS A 40 -0.92 -8.21 -12.64
CA CYS A 40 0.17 -9.19 -12.78
C CYS A 40 -0.04 -10.48 -11.95
N ILE A 41 -1.06 -10.52 -11.08
CA ILE A 41 -1.39 -11.69 -10.26
C ILE A 41 -2.88 -12.09 -10.36
N PRO A 42 -3.46 -12.23 -11.56
CA PRO A 42 -4.90 -12.43 -11.72
C PRO A 42 -5.45 -13.70 -11.04
N ASN A 43 -4.59 -14.67 -10.71
CA ASN A 43 -4.97 -15.92 -10.02
C ASN A 43 -4.82 -15.87 -8.50
N ALA A 44 -4.25 -14.78 -7.96
CA ALA A 44 -4.08 -14.54 -6.53
C ALA A 44 -5.14 -13.59 -6.00
N THR A 45 -5.25 -13.45 -4.69
CA THR A 45 -6.11 -12.42 -4.05
C THR A 45 -5.24 -11.30 -3.52
N LEU A 46 -5.59 -10.05 -3.84
CA LEU A 46 -4.95 -8.84 -3.32
C LEU A 46 -5.90 -8.15 -2.35
N TYR A 47 -5.51 -8.06 -1.08
CA TYR A 47 -6.21 -7.25 -0.08
C TYR A 47 -5.60 -5.85 -0.03
N CYS A 48 -6.42 -4.85 -0.31
CA CYS A 48 -6.05 -3.44 -0.30
C CYS A 48 -6.58 -2.78 0.96
N ILE A 49 -5.67 -2.31 1.81
CA ILE A 49 -5.96 -1.72 3.12
C ILE A 49 -5.65 -0.22 3.06
N ASP A 50 -6.66 0.61 3.31
CA ASP A 50 -6.49 2.06 3.39
C ASP A 50 -7.60 2.68 4.26
N GLY A 51 -7.32 3.82 4.87
CA GLY A 51 -8.31 4.58 5.61
C GLY A 51 -9.35 5.22 4.70
N TRP A 52 -8.99 5.54 3.46
CA TRP A 52 -9.78 6.31 2.51
C TRP A 52 -10.50 7.45 3.21
N THR A 53 -9.77 8.15 4.07
CA THR A 53 -10.26 9.35 4.70
C THR A 53 -10.19 10.48 3.69
N GLU A 54 -11.27 11.25 3.59
CA GLU A 54 -11.26 12.45 2.78
C GLU A 54 -10.16 13.38 3.30
N TRP A 55 -9.09 13.51 2.53
CA TRP A 55 -8.14 14.58 2.76
C TRP A 55 -8.86 15.87 2.40
N GLN A 56 -9.34 16.59 3.41
CA GLN A 56 -9.88 17.92 3.20
C GLN A 56 -8.72 18.80 2.73
N THR A 57 -8.70 19.06 1.43
CA THR A 57 -7.82 20.05 0.82
C THR A 57 -8.05 21.40 1.48
N GLY A 58 -7.01 22.01 2.04
CA GLY A 58 -7.09 23.29 2.74
C GLY A 58 -6.57 23.27 4.18
N GLN A 59 -6.38 22.12 4.80
CA GLN A 59 -5.53 22.01 5.97
C GLN A 59 -4.07 22.00 5.49
N PRO A 60 -3.17 22.85 6.01
CA PRO A 60 -1.76 22.70 5.74
C PRO A 60 -1.36 21.30 6.23
N SER A 61 -1.12 20.41 5.29
CA SER A 61 -0.54 19.12 5.60
C SER A 61 0.77 19.41 6.34
N LYS A 62 0.94 18.82 7.50
CA LYS A 62 2.19 18.88 8.27
C LYS A 62 3.37 18.33 7.45
N TYR A 63 3.06 17.72 6.34
CA TYR A 63 3.93 17.14 5.35
C TYR A 63 3.77 17.94 4.06
N ALA A 64 4.87 18.56 3.60
CA ALA A 64 4.89 19.23 2.30
C ALA A 64 4.53 18.20 1.23
N VAL A 65 3.32 18.35 0.66
CA VAL A 65 2.88 17.57 -0.49
C VAL A 65 3.76 17.98 -1.67
N PRO A 66 4.46 17.07 -2.34
CA PRO A 66 5.18 17.41 -3.58
C PRO A 66 4.24 18.05 -4.59
N ASP A 67 4.73 19.04 -5.35
CA ASP A 67 3.96 19.87 -6.31
C ASP A 67 3.25 19.08 -7.43
N ASN A 68 3.42 17.77 -7.49
CA ASN A 68 2.87 16.83 -8.49
C ASN A 68 1.87 15.81 -7.93
N LEU A 69 1.42 15.96 -6.67
CA LEU A 69 0.29 15.20 -6.16
C LEU A 69 -1.04 15.82 -6.59
N PRO A 70 -2.14 15.05 -6.56
CA PRO A 70 -3.36 15.39 -7.27
C PRO A 70 -3.82 16.81 -7.00
N VAL A 71 -4.30 17.42 -8.08
CA VAL A 71 -4.91 18.75 -8.13
C VAL A 71 -5.74 19.02 -6.88
N PRO A 72 -5.65 20.22 -6.25
CA PRO A 72 -6.50 20.61 -5.15
C PRO A 72 -7.97 20.26 -5.42
N GLY A 73 -8.57 19.43 -4.58
CA GLY A 73 -9.92 18.92 -4.77
C GLY A 73 -10.01 17.41 -5.11
N THR A 74 -8.89 16.72 -5.32
CA THR A 74 -8.92 15.26 -5.46
C THR A 74 -9.04 14.62 -4.07
N THR A 75 -10.23 14.13 -3.79
CA THR A 75 -10.53 13.42 -2.55
C THR A 75 -9.98 12.01 -2.63
N CYS A 76 -9.12 11.61 -1.69
CA CYS A 76 -8.79 10.20 -1.52
C CYS A 76 -10.02 9.49 -0.96
N SER A 77 -10.79 8.83 -1.82
CA SER A 77 -12.01 8.14 -1.41
C SER A 77 -12.01 6.71 -1.91
N LEU A 78 -12.70 5.85 -1.16
CA LEU A 78 -12.92 4.46 -1.56
C LEU A 78 -13.65 4.39 -2.92
N ASP A 79 -14.58 5.30 -3.20
CA ASP A 79 -15.33 5.30 -4.46
C ASP A 79 -14.41 5.54 -5.67
N ILE A 80 -13.44 6.45 -5.54
CA ILE A 80 -12.46 6.70 -6.60
C ILE A 80 -11.55 5.47 -6.76
N PHE A 81 -11.09 4.88 -5.66
CA PHE A 81 -10.32 3.62 -5.70
C PHE A 81 -11.09 2.53 -6.45
N LEU A 82 -12.35 2.28 -6.08
CA LEU A 82 -13.20 1.28 -6.72
C LEU A 82 -13.42 1.57 -8.21
N GLN A 83 -13.61 2.84 -8.59
CA GLN A 83 -13.73 3.23 -9.98
C GLN A 83 -12.44 2.94 -10.78
N ASN A 84 -11.27 3.24 -10.20
CA ASN A 84 -9.97 3.04 -10.84
C ASN A 84 -9.60 1.56 -10.96
N THR A 85 -10.09 0.73 -10.05
CA THR A 85 -9.77 -0.71 -10.00
C THR A 85 -10.95 -1.61 -10.43
N LYS A 86 -12.01 -1.05 -11.01
CA LYS A 86 -13.26 -1.75 -11.36
C LYS A 86 -13.09 -3.01 -12.21
N ASP A 87 -12.05 -3.06 -13.02
CA ASP A 87 -11.75 -4.18 -13.90
C ASP A 87 -10.87 -5.25 -13.22
N CYS A 88 -10.33 -4.99 -12.03
CA CYS A 88 -9.56 -5.92 -11.23
C CYS A 88 -10.50 -6.83 -10.42
N LYS A 89 -10.58 -8.11 -10.78
CA LYS A 89 -11.54 -9.06 -10.18
C LYS A 89 -11.04 -9.75 -8.92
N ASN A 90 -9.76 -9.58 -8.60
CA ASN A 90 -9.06 -10.24 -7.51
C ASN A 90 -8.69 -9.29 -6.35
N ILE A 91 -9.25 -8.08 -6.33
CA ILE A 91 -9.06 -7.11 -5.25
C ILE A 91 -10.17 -7.25 -4.19
N ILE A 92 -9.76 -7.26 -2.93
CA ILE A 92 -10.65 -7.13 -1.76
C ILE A 92 -10.23 -5.90 -0.98
N THR A 93 -11.15 -4.97 -0.73
CA THR A 93 -10.88 -3.75 0.03
C THR A 93 -11.17 -3.91 1.50
N ILE A 94 -10.28 -3.40 2.35
CA ILE A 94 -10.45 -3.33 3.81
C ILE A 94 -10.26 -1.87 4.23
N LYS A 95 -11.34 -1.21 4.66
CA LYS A 95 -11.29 0.18 5.09
C LYS A 95 -10.81 0.27 6.54
N GLY A 96 -9.70 0.96 6.76
CA GLY A 96 -9.14 1.22 8.08
C GLY A 96 -7.62 1.35 8.05
N SER A 97 -7.04 1.54 9.23
CA SER A 97 -5.58 1.59 9.39
C SER A 97 -5.02 0.20 9.70
N SER A 98 -3.91 -0.16 9.05
CA SER A 98 -3.15 -1.36 9.40
C SER A 98 -2.20 -1.04 10.59
N PRO A 99 -2.09 -1.96 11.59
CA PRO A 99 -2.74 -3.27 11.66
C PRO A 99 -4.12 -3.27 12.34
N GLU A 100 -4.63 -2.14 12.81
CA GLU A 100 -5.80 -2.06 13.70
C GLU A 100 -7.05 -2.70 13.08
N CYS A 101 -7.32 -2.44 11.80
CA CYS A 101 -8.51 -2.97 11.11
C CYS A 101 -8.42 -4.46 10.77
N VAL A 102 -7.24 -5.05 10.93
CA VAL A 102 -6.96 -6.45 10.60
C VAL A 102 -6.32 -7.21 11.77
N ARG A 103 -6.48 -6.72 13.01
CA ARG A 103 -5.86 -7.33 14.21
C ARG A 103 -6.13 -8.81 14.38
N ASP A 104 -7.30 -9.26 13.91
CA ASP A 104 -7.73 -10.68 14.00
C ASP A 104 -7.29 -11.50 12.78
N TRP A 105 -6.44 -10.96 11.92
CA TRP A 105 -5.91 -11.67 10.76
C TRP A 105 -4.98 -12.80 11.18
N THR A 106 -5.31 -14.02 10.81
CA THR A 106 -4.55 -15.23 11.20
C THR A 106 -3.91 -15.96 10.02
N GLN A 107 -4.31 -15.65 8.79
CA GLN A 107 -3.81 -16.33 7.60
C GLN A 107 -2.36 -15.93 7.30
N MET A 108 -1.59 -16.87 6.76
CA MET A 108 -0.30 -16.54 6.17
C MET A 108 -0.51 -15.85 4.82
N VAL A 109 0.42 -14.97 4.44
CA VAL A 109 0.39 -14.20 3.20
C VAL A 109 1.66 -14.42 2.40
N ASP A 110 1.60 -14.24 1.09
CA ASP A 110 2.73 -14.47 0.21
C ASP A 110 3.55 -13.21 -0.01
N PHE A 111 2.92 -12.05 0.04
CA PHE A 111 3.64 -10.79 0.05
C PHE A 111 2.87 -9.68 0.76
N VAL A 112 3.63 -8.68 1.20
CA VAL A 112 3.11 -7.41 1.71
C VAL A 112 3.81 -6.27 0.98
N PHE A 113 3.04 -5.30 0.51
CA PHE A 113 3.52 -4.04 -0.04
C PHE A 113 3.05 -2.88 0.84
N LEU A 114 3.98 -2.15 1.43
CA LEU A 114 3.72 -1.03 2.34
C LEU A 114 4.03 0.29 1.64
N ASP A 115 3.00 1.08 1.40
CA ASP A 115 3.08 2.42 0.78
C ASP A 115 2.08 3.36 1.48
N ALA A 116 2.19 3.48 2.80
CA ALA A 116 1.26 4.22 3.65
C ALA A 116 1.80 5.62 4.04
N LEU A 117 1.48 6.08 5.23
CA LEU A 117 1.81 7.45 5.70
C LEU A 117 3.29 7.69 6.01
N HIS A 118 4.15 6.67 5.99
CA HIS A 118 5.57 6.74 6.31
C HIS A 118 5.87 7.42 7.65
N THR A 119 5.06 7.11 8.65
CA THR A 119 5.18 7.67 9.99
C THR A 119 5.48 6.58 11.02
N ASN A 120 6.38 6.89 11.96
CA ASN A 120 6.57 6.08 13.14
C ASN A 120 5.56 6.54 14.23
N PRO A 121 4.79 5.63 14.90
CA PRO A 121 4.97 4.17 14.89
C PRO A 121 4.14 3.39 13.84
N SER A 122 3.42 4.05 12.93
CA SER A 122 2.46 3.39 12.02
C SER A 122 3.13 2.31 11.15
N ASP A 123 4.21 2.67 10.45
CA ASP A 123 4.93 1.72 9.58
C ASP A 123 5.53 0.59 10.40
N ARG A 124 6.13 0.91 11.56
CA ARG A 124 6.72 -0.09 12.45
C ARG A 124 5.68 -1.09 12.94
N ASN A 125 4.50 -0.61 13.35
CA ASN A 125 3.41 -1.46 13.81
C ASN A 125 2.93 -2.40 12.67
N SER A 126 2.83 -1.89 11.45
CA SER A 126 2.47 -2.69 10.27
C SER A 126 3.53 -3.75 9.96
N ILE A 127 4.81 -3.39 10.00
CA ILE A 127 5.93 -4.34 9.79
C ILE A 127 5.90 -5.44 10.84
N ASP A 128 5.84 -5.09 12.13
CA ASP A 128 5.87 -6.04 13.23
C ASP A 128 4.65 -6.99 13.21
N PHE A 129 3.49 -6.51 12.72
CA PHE A 129 2.29 -7.31 12.57
C PHE A 129 2.36 -8.28 11.38
N TRP A 130 2.81 -7.80 10.22
CA TRP A 130 2.73 -8.58 8.98
C TRP A 130 3.95 -9.48 8.74
N LEU A 131 5.14 -9.06 9.14
CA LEU A 131 6.37 -9.81 8.87
C LEU A 131 6.32 -11.27 9.37
N PRO A 132 5.79 -11.57 10.59
CA PRO A 132 5.66 -12.94 11.07
C PRO A 132 4.62 -13.79 10.29
N LYS A 133 3.76 -13.15 9.51
CA LYS A 133 2.70 -13.80 8.73
C LYS A 133 3.08 -14.07 7.28
N ILE A 134 4.30 -13.73 6.88
CA ILE A 134 4.76 -13.98 5.52
C ILE A 134 5.19 -15.44 5.38
N ASN A 135 4.66 -16.12 4.36
CA ASN A 135 5.06 -17.47 3.98
C ASN A 135 6.56 -17.55 3.70
N ARG A 136 7.16 -18.72 3.93
CA ARG A 136 8.54 -18.96 3.54
C ARG A 136 8.71 -18.76 2.02
N GLY A 137 9.63 -17.89 1.61
CA GLY A 137 9.82 -17.48 0.21
C GLY A 137 8.92 -16.35 -0.23
N GLY A 138 8.09 -15.83 0.69
CA GLY A 138 7.32 -14.61 0.47
C GLY A 138 8.17 -13.34 0.52
N MET A 139 7.53 -12.18 0.41
CA MET A 139 8.21 -10.89 0.33
C MET A 139 7.52 -9.82 1.16
N PHE A 140 8.32 -9.02 1.86
CA PHE A 140 7.90 -7.70 2.35
C PHE A 140 8.61 -6.64 1.51
N ALA A 141 7.84 -5.76 0.87
CA ALA A 141 8.36 -4.64 0.09
C ALA A 141 7.74 -3.33 0.59
N GLY A 142 8.47 -2.23 0.47
CA GLY A 142 7.99 -0.90 0.81
C GLY A 142 8.32 0.10 -0.30
N HIS A 143 7.54 1.17 -0.38
CA HIS A 143 7.79 2.33 -1.22
C HIS A 143 8.45 3.46 -0.41
N ASP A 144 8.99 4.47 -1.10
CA ASP A 144 9.59 5.69 -0.52
C ASP A 144 10.80 5.49 0.42
N TYR A 145 11.36 4.28 0.49
CA TYR A 145 12.60 4.05 1.21
C TYR A 145 13.78 4.59 0.38
N THR A 146 14.22 5.80 0.70
CA THR A 146 15.38 6.43 0.05
C THR A 146 16.41 6.88 1.09
N PRO A 147 17.71 6.92 0.75
CA PRO A 147 18.75 7.45 1.65
C PRO A 147 18.53 8.92 2.05
N TRP A 148 17.67 9.63 1.34
CA TRP A 148 17.31 11.03 1.57
C TRP A 148 16.15 11.21 2.54
N LEU A 149 15.38 10.15 2.84
CA LEU A 149 14.30 10.16 3.82
C LEU A 149 14.71 10.68 5.19
N PRO A 150 15.89 10.35 5.72
CA PRO A 150 16.35 10.87 7.01
C PRO A 150 16.47 12.39 7.08
N GLN A 151 16.80 13.03 5.96
CA GLN A 151 16.91 14.50 5.91
C GLN A 151 15.53 15.17 5.87
N ARG A 152 14.54 14.48 5.25
CA ARG A 152 13.18 14.96 5.10
C ARG A 152 12.26 14.56 6.25
N TYR A 153 12.58 13.42 6.89
CA TYR A 153 11.84 12.83 8.00
C TYR A 153 12.80 12.31 9.08
N PRO A 154 13.39 13.20 9.89
CA PRO A 154 14.42 12.86 10.87
C PRO A 154 13.98 11.86 11.94
N ASP A 155 12.66 11.67 12.10
CA ASP A 155 12.10 10.73 13.08
C ASP A 155 12.09 9.27 12.62
N ILE A 156 12.28 8.99 11.31
CA ILE A 156 12.35 7.62 10.78
C ILE A 156 13.68 6.93 11.16
N GLN A 157 14.75 7.68 11.43
CA GLN A 157 16.05 7.13 11.76
C GLN A 157 16.26 6.73 13.23
N LYS A 158 15.32 7.04 14.13
CA LYS A 158 15.53 6.90 15.56
C LYS A 158 15.16 5.53 16.15
N ASN A 159 14.95 4.50 15.30
CA ASN A 159 14.66 3.14 15.78
C ASN A 159 15.44 2.08 15.02
#